data_a92d6ab5734e34ea729e8d1173b76045
#
_entry.id   a92d6ab5734e34ea729e8d1173b76045
#
_cell.length_a   1.000
_cell.length_b   1.000
_cell.length_c   1.000
_cell.angle_alpha   90.00
_cell.angle_beta   90.00
_cell.angle_gamma   90.00
#
_symmetry.space_group_name_H-M   'P 1'
#
loop_
_entity.id
_entity.type
_entity.pdbx_description
1 polymer ?
#
loop_
_entity_poly.entity_id
_entity_poly.type
_entity_poly.pdbx_seq_one_letter_code
_entity_poly.pdbx_strand_id
1 'polypeptide(L)'
;FLIDRKNIMAKIYVASSWRNSYQQDVVSFLRNEGHEVYDFTHPNSDMNYGFSWSNIDPNWKNWTTQQYREALNHPIAQKGFELDFNAMKWADVCVMVLPCGRSANTEAGWMKGAGKRVMVYSPKEQEPELMYKIYDFISDSMFRINDKINRV
;
A
#
# COMPACT_ATOMS: atom_id res chain seq x y z
N PHE A 1 36.28 -1.72 -10.96
CA PHE A 1 35.81 -1.10 -9.72
C PHE A 1 34.40 -1.57 -9.42
N LEU A 2 34.26 -2.49 -8.46
CA LEU A 2 32.98 -2.80 -7.85
C LEU A 2 32.60 -1.59 -7.01
N ILE A 3 31.68 -0.78 -7.53
CA ILE A 3 30.98 0.19 -6.69
C ILE A 3 30.14 -0.66 -5.74
N ASP A 4 30.54 -0.68 -4.49
CA ASP A 4 29.75 -1.27 -3.42
C ASP A 4 28.45 -0.45 -3.32
N ARG A 5 27.42 -0.87 -4.06
CA ARG A 5 26.09 -0.29 -3.95
C ARG A 5 25.57 -0.70 -2.59
N LYS A 6 25.74 0.14 -1.60
CA LYS A 6 25.07 -0.02 -0.32
C LYS A 6 23.58 -0.16 -0.61
N ASN A 7 23.04 -1.34 -0.33
CA ASN A 7 21.60 -1.56 -0.37
C ASN A 7 20.97 -0.52 0.56
N ILE A 8 20.23 0.42 -0.03
CA ILE A 8 19.51 1.43 0.74
C ILE A 8 18.31 0.72 1.39
N MET A 9 18.24 0.78 2.72
CA MET A 9 17.06 0.36 3.45
C MET A 9 16.02 1.46 3.33
N ALA A 10 14.90 1.15 2.69
CA ALA A 10 13.76 2.06 2.61
C ALA A 10 12.66 1.64 3.56
N LYS A 11 11.83 2.60 3.93
CA LYS A 11 10.56 2.37 4.65
C LYS A 11 9.45 2.35 3.61
N ILE A 12 8.81 1.20 3.45
CA ILE A 12 7.89 0.95 2.35
C ILE A 12 6.48 0.68 2.85
N TYR A 13 5.51 1.39 2.27
CA TYR A 13 4.09 1.12 2.39
C TYR A 13 3.66 0.30 1.19
N VAL A 14 3.19 -0.91 1.41
CA VAL A 14 2.65 -1.75 0.32
C VAL A 14 1.14 -1.56 0.27
N ALA A 15 0.67 -0.92 -0.79
CA ALA A 15 -0.73 -0.64 -1.04
C ALA A 15 -1.32 -1.69 -1.97
N SER A 16 -2.43 -2.31 -1.59
CA SER A 16 -3.10 -3.31 -2.41
C SER A 16 -4.52 -3.57 -1.90
N SER A 17 -5.19 -4.55 -2.49
CA SER A 17 -6.48 -5.05 -2.05
C SER A 17 -6.30 -6.23 -1.11
N TRP A 18 -7.22 -6.39 -0.15
CA TRP A 18 -7.31 -7.60 0.69
C TRP A 18 -7.38 -8.89 -0.13
N ARG A 19 -7.93 -8.82 -1.34
CA ARG A 19 -8.10 -9.97 -2.24
C ARG A 19 -6.88 -10.21 -3.14
N ASN A 20 -5.85 -9.38 -3.03
CA ASN A 20 -4.68 -9.51 -3.90
C ASN A 20 -3.83 -10.70 -3.46
N SER A 21 -3.64 -11.66 -4.36
CA SER A 21 -2.87 -12.88 -4.09
C SER A 21 -1.35 -12.66 -4.09
N TYR A 22 -0.87 -11.53 -4.58
CA TYR A 22 0.56 -11.21 -4.64
C TYR A 22 1.07 -10.43 -3.42
N GLN A 23 0.16 -9.91 -2.60
CA GLN A 23 0.50 -9.00 -1.49
C GLN A 23 1.58 -9.59 -0.59
N GLN A 24 1.40 -10.81 -0.11
CA GLN A 24 2.32 -11.43 0.83
C GLN A 24 3.68 -11.74 0.22
N ASP A 25 3.71 -12.12 -1.05
CA ASP A 25 4.97 -12.36 -1.76
C ASP A 25 5.76 -11.06 -1.94
N VAL A 26 5.07 -9.95 -2.24
CA VAL A 26 5.69 -8.62 -2.36
C VAL A 26 6.27 -8.18 -1.02
N VAL A 27 5.50 -8.30 0.06
CA VAL A 27 5.96 -7.94 1.41
C VAL A 27 7.19 -8.77 1.78
N SER A 28 7.15 -10.09 1.58
CA SER A 28 8.27 -10.97 1.89
C SER A 28 9.51 -10.65 1.06
N PHE A 29 9.33 -10.42 -0.23
CA PHE A 29 10.42 -10.06 -1.13
C PHE A 29 11.13 -8.79 -0.64
N LEU A 30 10.38 -7.74 -0.36
CA LEU A 30 10.95 -6.45 0.05
C LEU A 30 11.64 -6.54 1.42
N ARG A 31 11.07 -7.29 2.35
CA ARG A 31 11.71 -7.54 3.66
C ARG A 31 13.01 -8.32 3.50
N ASN A 32 13.05 -9.32 2.63
CA ASN A 32 14.25 -10.10 2.35
C ASN A 32 15.36 -9.26 1.70
N GLU A 33 14.98 -8.18 1.00
CA GLU A 33 15.92 -7.22 0.42
C GLU A 33 16.42 -6.19 1.45
N GLY A 34 15.98 -6.28 2.70
CA GLY A 34 16.45 -5.44 3.81
C GLY A 34 15.60 -4.20 4.07
N HIS A 35 14.44 -4.07 3.46
CA HIS A 35 13.56 -2.93 3.69
C HIS A 35 12.65 -3.16 4.90
N GLU A 36 12.25 -2.07 5.56
CA GLU A 36 11.16 -2.08 6.51
C GLU A 36 9.85 -1.92 5.75
N VAL A 37 8.89 -2.83 5.95
CA VAL A 37 7.67 -2.89 5.16
C VAL A 37 6.45 -2.91 6.06
N TYR A 38 5.53 -1.98 5.80
CA TYR A 38 4.20 -1.99 6.41
C TYR A 38 3.26 -2.83 5.56
N ASP A 39 2.66 -3.82 6.20
CA ASP A 39 1.64 -4.70 5.62
C ASP A 39 0.31 -4.38 6.30
N PHE A 40 -0.63 -3.78 5.55
CA PHE A 40 -1.93 -3.37 6.10
C PHE A 40 -2.79 -4.55 6.55
N THR A 41 -2.50 -5.76 6.09
CA THR A 41 -3.21 -6.96 6.52
C THR A 41 -2.78 -7.44 7.90
N HIS A 42 -1.61 -7.00 8.34
CA HIS A 42 -1.05 -7.28 9.66
C HIS A 42 -0.43 -6.00 10.22
N PRO A 43 -1.28 -5.00 10.60
CA PRO A 43 -0.80 -3.66 10.92
C PRO A 43 0.02 -3.59 12.22
N ASN A 44 -0.23 -4.49 13.17
CA ASN A 44 0.57 -4.63 14.38
C ASN A 44 0.34 -6.01 15.02
N SER A 45 1.12 -6.34 16.09
CA SER A 45 1.05 -7.62 16.79
C SER A 45 -0.30 -7.88 17.48
N ASP A 46 -1.04 -6.83 17.81
CA ASP A 46 -2.31 -6.93 18.54
C ASP A 46 -3.52 -7.05 17.61
N MET A 47 -3.35 -6.71 16.35
CA MET A 47 -4.38 -6.75 15.32
C MET A 47 -3.93 -7.67 14.17
N ASN A 48 -4.23 -8.97 14.32
CA ASN A 48 -3.93 -9.96 13.28
C ASN A 48 -4.78 -9.77 12.02
N TYR A 49 -5.81 -8.93 12.10
CA TYR A 49 -6.74 -8.65 11.00
C TYR A 49 -6.89 -7.15 10.90
N GLY A 50 -6.80 -6.63 9.70
CA GLY A 50 -7.05 -5.24 9.44
C GLY A 50 -8.52 -4.85 9.64
N PHE A 51 -8.85 -3.63 9.28
CA PHE A 51 -10.18 -3.07 9.42
C PHE A 51 -11.21 -3.78 8.53
N SER A 52 -12.42 -3.99 9.05
CA SER A 52 -13.59 -4.42 8.29
C SER A 52 -14.81 -3.61 8.70
N TRP A 53 -15.60 -3.15 7.72
CA TRP A 53 -16.88 -2.46 7.99
C TRP A 53 -17.85 -3.31 8.77
N SER A 54 -17.79 -4.64 8.62
CA SER A 54 -18.65 -5.57 9.37
C SER A 54 -18.40 -5.51 10.89
N ASN A 55 -17.25 -5.04 11.33
CA ASN A 55 -16.96 -4.81 12.74
C ASN A 55 -17.76 -3.63 13.33
N ILE A 56 -18.22 -2.72 12.46
CA ILE A 56 -19.09 -1.61 12.85
C ILE A 56 -20.55 -2.02 12.72
N ASP A 57 -20.92 -2.58 11.57
CA ASP A 57 -22.31 -2.99 11.27
C ASP A 57 -22.30 -4.15 10.27
N PRO A 58 -22.86 -5.33 10.66
CA PRO A 58 -22.97 -6.46 9.73
C PRO A 58 -23.76 -6.12 8.45
N ASN A 59 -24.66 -5.13 8.50
CA ASN A 59 -25.49 -4.69 7.38
C ASN A 59 -24.88 -3.53 6.58
N TRP A 60 -23.59 -3.31 6.65
CA TRP A 60 -22.89 -2.18 6.01
C TRP A 60 -23.15 -2.06 4.49
N LYS A 61 -23.45 -3.17 3.83
CA LYS A 61 -23.73 -3.16 2.39
C LYS A 61 -25.00 -2.40 2.03
N ASN A 62 -25.90 -2.21 3.01
CA ASN A 62 -27.18 -1.52 2.84
C ASN A 62 -27.15 -0.07 3.33
N TRP A 63 -25.96 0.45 3.72
CA TRP A 63 -25.85 1.82 4.19
C TRP A 63 -26.25 2.85 3.13
N THR A 64 -26.96 3.88 3.57
CA THR A 64 -27.10 5.11 2.82
C THR A 64 -25.75 5.87 2.82
N THR A 65 -25.61 6.85 1.93
CA THR A 65 -24.44 7.71 1.92
C THR A 65 -24.24 8.44 3.24
N GLN A 66 -25.32 8.86 3.87
CA GLN A 66 -25.25 9.50 5.20
C GLN A 66 -24.71 8.54 6.26
N GLN A 67 -25.23 7.31 6.31
CA GLN A 67 -24.74 6.28 7.23
C GLN A 67 -23.25 5.97 7.00
N TYR A 68 -22.84 5.87 5.73
CA TYR A 68 -21.43 5.70 5.38
C TYR A 68 -20.57 6.86 5.91
N ARG A 69 -21.00 8.10 5.69
CA ARG A 69 -20.28 9.28 6.17
C ARG A 69 -20.14 9.29 7.68
N GLU A 70 -21.21 8.93 8.42
CA GLU A 70 -21.19 8.84 9.87
C GLU A 70 -20.27 7.72 10.37
N ALA A 71 -20.27 6.58 9.66
CA ALA A 71 -19.44 5.43 10.01
C ALA A 71 -17.94 5.73 9.88
N LEU A 72 -17.54 6.65 9.02
CA LEU A 72 -16.13 7.09 8.93
C LEU A 72 -15.62 7.69 10.23
N ASN A 73 -16.51 8.24 11.08
CA ASN A 73 -16.16 8.79 12.39
C ASN A 73 -16.30 7.79 13.54
N HIS A 74 -16.71 6.55 13.23
CA HIS A 74 -16.78 5.52 14.26
C HIS A 74 -15.38 5.20 14.79
N PRO A 75 -15.21 4.96 16.12
CA PRO A 75 -13.89 4.69 16.70
C PRO A 75 -13.12 3.55 16.02
N ILE A 76 -13.79 2.49 15.56
CA ILE A 76 -13.16 1.38 14.85
C ILE A 76 -12.61 1.85 13.50
N ALA A 77 -13.38 2.66 12.76
CA ALA A 77 -12.93 3.22 11.48
C ALA A 77 -11.79 4.19 11.68
N GLN A 78 -11.88 5.06 12.70
CA GLN A 78 -10.83 6.02 13.03
C GLN A 78 -9.52 5.32 13.36
N LYS A 79 -9.56 4.25 14.15
CA LYS A 79 -8.37 3.47 14.49
C LYS A 79 -7.74 2.81 13.27
N GLY A 80 -8.55 2.19 12.43
CA GLY A 80 -8.06 1.57 11.18
C GLY A 80 -7.42 2.61 10.25
N PHE A 81 -8.07 3.76 10.09
CA PHE A 81 -7.55 4.86 9.30
C PHE A 81 -6.20 5.37 9.85
N GLU A 82 -6.11 5.59 11.15
CA GLU A 82 -4.89 6.11 11.78
C GLU A 82 -3.70 5.16 11.61
N LEU A 83 -3.92 3.85 11.74
CA LEU A 83 -2.86 2.86 11.54
C LEU A 83 -2.28 2.96 10.13
N ASP A 84 -3.14 2.95 9.11
CA ASP A 84 -2.70 3.03 7.71
C ASP A 84 -2.12 4.40 7.38
N PHE A 85 -2.77 5.48 7.81
CA PHE A 85 -2.33 6.83 7.48
C PHE A 85 -1.00 7.19 8.16
N ASN A 86 -0.80 6.75 9.40
CA ASN A 86 0.48 6.94 10.09
C ASN A 86 1.60 6.16 9.39
N ALA A 87 1.30 4.96 8.90
CA ALA A 87 2.26 4.19 8.11
C ALA A 87 2.59 4.86 6.78
N MET A 88 1.61 5.48 6.13
CA MET A 88 1.83 6.27 4.90
C MET A 88 2.76 7.45 5.16
N LYS A 89 2.57 8.14 6.27
CA LYS A 89 3.44 9.27 6.68
C LYS A 89 4.85 8.81 7.01
N TRP A 90 4.98 7.66 7.65
CA TRP A 90 6.26 7.07 8.03
C TRP A 90 7.06 6.60 6.81
N ALA A 91 6.41 6.06 5.80
CA ALA A 91 7.06 5.45 4.65
C ALA A 91 7.72 6.49 3.72
N ASP A 92 8.81 6.10 3.10
CA ASP A 92 9.51 6.88 2.08
C ASP A 92 9.02 6.52 0.68
N VAL A 93 8.56 5.29 0.50
CA VAL A 93 8.19 4.70 -0.78
C VAL A 93 6.86 3.96 -0.63
N CYS A 94 6.02 4.07 -1.63
CA CYS A 94 4.84 3.23 -1.80
C CYS A 94 5.08 2.23 -2.92
N VAL A 95 4.75 0.97 -2.68
CA VAL A 95 4.63 -0.03 -3.74
C VAL A 95 3.17 -0.43 -3.84
N MET A 96 2.51 -0.02 -4.92
CA MET A 96 1.13 -0.39 -5.19
C MET A 96 1.09 -1.66 -6.03
N VAL A 97 0.41 -2.68 -5.51
CA VAL A 97 0.34 -4.01 -6.13
C VAL A 97 -0.99 -4.19 -6.83
N LEU A 98 -0.96 -4.32 -8.15
CA LEU A 98 -2.17 -4.56 -8.94
C LEU A 98 -2.51 -6.06 -9.00
N PRO A 99 -3.78 -6.44 -9.15
CA PRO A 99 -4.95 -5.56 -9.19
C PRO A 99 -5.33 -5.03 -7.80
N CYS A 100 -5.82 -3.80 -7.76
CA CYS A 100 -6.25 -3.20 -6.50
C CYS A 100 -7.41 -2.22 -6.74
N GLY A 101 -8.03 -1.81 -5.65
CA GLY A 101 -9.22 -0.97 -5.70
C GLY A 101 -8.97 0.46 -5.23
N ARG A 102 -10.04 1.07 -4.74
CA ARG A 102 -10.09 2.50 -4.40
C ARG A 102 -9.10 2.91 -3.31
N SER A 103 -8.97 2.11 -2.26
CA SER A 103 -8.09 2.44 -1.13
C SER A 103 -6.63 2.54 -1.56
N ALA A 104 -6.13 1.53 -2.26
CA ALA A 104 -4.75 1.51 -2.71
C ALA A 104 -4.43 2.67 -3.66
N ASN A 105 -5.34 2.97 -4.59
CA ASN A 105 -5.19 4.12 -5.49
C ASN A 105 -5.19 5.45 -4.74
N THR A 106 -6.06 5.59 -3.73
CA THR A 106 -6.11 6.79 -2.89
C THR A 106 -4.81 6.97 -2.11
N GLU A 107 -4.32 5.90 -1.49
CA GLU A 107 -3.10 5.90 -0.70
C GLU A 107 -1.87 6.24 -1.55
N ALA A 108 -1.72 5.59 -2.70
CA ALA A 108 -0.62 5.86 -3.63
C ALA A 108 -0.65 7.30 -4.15
N GLY A 109 -1.82 7.81 -4.50
CA GLY A 109 -2.00 9.19 -4.96
C GLY A 109 -1.62 10.20 -3.88
N TRP A 110 -2.06 9.97 -2.64
CA TRP A 110 -1.70 10.85 -1.52
C TRP A 110 -0.19 10.84 -1.29
N MET A 111 0.43 9.67 -1.29
CA MET A 111 1.88 9.54 -1.05
C MET A 111 2.68 10.25 -2.13
N LYS A 112 2.28 10.13 -3.39
CA LYS A 112 2.93 10.88 -4.47
C LYS A 112 2.78 12.38 -4.28
N GLY A 113 1.58 12.85 -3.94
CA GLY A 113 1.32 14.26 -3.64
C GLY A 113 2.10 14.79 -2.45
N ALA A 114 2.43 13.92 -1.49
CA ALA A 114 3.24 14.25 -0.33
C ALA A 114 4.75 14.24 -0.61
N GLY A 115 5.16 14.04 -1.87
CA GLY A 115 6.56 14.06 -2.27
C GLY A 115 7.29 12.72 -2.11
N LYS A 116 6.56 11.63 -1.88
CA LYS A 116 7.14 10.30 -1.74
C LYS A 116 7.22 9.61 -3.10
N ARG A 117 8.10 8.62 -3.23
CA ARG A 117 8.20 7.83 -4.46
C ARG A 117 7.11 6.76 -4.47
N VAL A 118 6.52 6.52 -5.63
CA VAL A 118 5.49 5.48 -5.80
C VAL A 118 5.87 4.59 -6.97
N MET A 119 5.97 3.29 -6.71
CA MET A 119 6.19 2.25 -7.69
C MET A 119 4.91 1.44 -7.86
N VAL A 120 4.62 1.02 -9.07
CA VAL A 120 3.46 0.18 -9.37
C VAL A 120 3.95 -1.18 -9.84
N TYR A 121 3.57 -2.23 -9.12
CA TYR A 121 3.84 -3.61 -9.51
C TYR A 121 2.61 -4.18 -10.21
N SER A 122 2.77 -4.51 -11.49
CA SER A 122 1.74 -5.12 -12.33
C SER A 122 2.19 -6.50 -12.79
N PRO A 123 1.98 -7.56 -11.99
CA PRO A 123 2.48 -8.90 -12.30
C PRO A 123 1.78 -9.55 -13.48
N LYS A 124 0.58 -9.07 -13.80
CA LYS A 124 -0.21 -9.49 -14.95
C LYS A 124 -0.66 -8.29 -15.75
N GLU A 125 -1.02 -8.52 -17.00
CA GLU A 125 -1.61 -7.50 -17.85
C GLU A 125 -2.87 -6.91 -17.19
N GLN A 126 -2.96 -5.60 -17.17
CA GLN A 126 -4.06 -4.83 -16.62
C GLN A 126 -4.55 -3.83 -17.67
N GLU A 127 -5.79 -3.39 -17.52
CA GLU A 127 -6.27 -2.25 -18.28
C GLU A 127 -5.39 -1.03 -17.96
N PRO A 128 -4.84 -0.35 -18.98
CA PRO A 128 -3.99 0.81 -18.73
C PRO A 128 -4.75 1.95 -18.07
N GLU A 129 -4.10 2.64 -17.13
CA GLU A 129 -4.63 3.83 -16.47
C GLU A 129 -3.71 5.02 -16.75
N LEU A 130 -4.24 6.02 -17.45
CA LEU A 130 -3.47 7.19 -17.86
C LEU A 130 -2.85 7.93 -16.67
N MET A 131 -3.59 8.05 -15.57
CA MET A 131 -3.13 8.83 -14.41
C MET A 131 -1.97 8.18 -13.66
N TYR A 132 -1.65 6.92 -13.93
CA TYR A 132 -0.45 6.29 -13.38
C TYR A 132 0.85 6.88 -13.94
N LYS A 133 0.75 7.75 -14.94
CA LYS A 133 1.89 8.55 -15.40
C LYS A 133 2.50 9.42 -14.31
N ILE A 134 1.75 9.75 -13.26
CA ILE A 134 2.30 10.52 -12.12
C ILE A 134 3.29 9.71 -11.28
N TYR A 135 3.22 8.39 -11.31
CA TYR A 135 4.07 7.53 -10.51
C TYR A 135 5.47 7.36 -11.12
N ASP A 136 6.41 6.95 -10.30
CA ASP A 136 7.83 6.96 -10.66
C ASP A 136 8.26 5.78 -11.53
N PHE A 137 7.57 4.63 -11.39
CA PHE A 137 7.94 3.44 -12.12
C PHE A 137 6.80 2.41 -12.12
N ILE A 138 6.61 1.72 -13.23
CA ILE A 138 5.65 0.62 -13.37
C ILE A 138 6.40 -0.56 -13.95
N SER A 139 6.28 -1.74 -13.31
CA SER A 139 6.96 -2.95 -13.78
C SER A 139 6.19 -4.22 -13.42
N ASP A 140 6.42 -5.26 -14.19
CA ASP A 140 5.99 -6.64 -13.90
C ASP A 140 7.06 -7.42 -13.12
N SER A 141 8.16 -6.78 -12.75
CA SER A 141 9.31 -7.40 -12.09
C SER A 141 9.62 -6.72 -10.76
N MET A 142 9.51 -7.46 -9.66
CA MET A 142 9.90 -6.96 -8.33
C MET A 142 11.40 -6.67 -8.23
N PHE A 143 12.23 -7.39 -8.98
CA PHE A 143 13.67 -7.09 -9.04
C PHE A 143 13.93 -5.69 -9.59
N ARG A 144 13.22 -5.32 -10.66
CA ARG A 144 13.32 -3.98 -11.24
C ARG A 144 12.77 -2.90 -10.31
N ILE A 145 11.66 -3.19 -9.64
CA ILE A 145 11.09 -2.26 -8.65
C ILE A 145 12.08 -2.03 -7.52
N ASN A 146 12.65 -3.08 -6.97
CA ASN A 146 13.65 -2.96 -5.90
C ASN A 146 14.90 -2.21 -6.36
N ASP A 147 15.38 -2.49 -7.58
CA ASP A 147 16.51 -1.76 -8.16
C ASP A 147 16.20 -0.26 -8.25
N LYS A 148 14.98 0.09 -8.65
CA LYS A 148 14.54 1.48 -8.72
C LYS A 148 14.45 2.13 -7.33
N ILE A 149 13.98 1.40 -6.32
CA ILE A 149 13.94 1.88 -4.93
C ILE A 149 15.35 2.19 -4.44
N ASN A 150 16.32 1.35 -4.76
CA ASN A 150 17.71 1.49 -4.34
C ASN A 150 18.46 2.61 -5.07
N ARG A 151 17.93 3.13 -6.16
CA ARG A 151 18.50 4.28 -6.89
C ARG A 151 17.86 5.57 -6.40
N VAL A 152 18.60 6.33 -5.68
CA VAL A 152 18.18 7.66 -5.24
C VAL A 152 18.58 8.68 -6.29
#